data_dd2601b9b8030522a61176142653ad97
#
_entry.id   dd2601b9b8030522a61176142653ad97
#
_cell.length_a   1.000
_cell.length_b   1.000
_cell.length_c   1.000
_cell.angle_alpha   90.00
_cell.angle_beta   90.00
_cell.angle_gamma   90.00
#
_symmetry.space_group_name_H-M   'P 1'
#
loop_
_entity.id
_entity.type
_entity.pdbx_description
1 polymer ?
#
loop_
_entity_poly.entity_id
_entity_poly.type
_entity_poly.pdbx_seq_one_letter_code
_entity_poly.pdbx_strand_id
1 'polypeptide(L)'
;MVLNARRLYPSFLRTISSDKHQVDILVLLLQKFGWVWISIVGGEGDYGEVGIQELEYQVTRQGICIAFRDIVPFSARPGDERMQSMIRCLVQAGTTVVVVYSGKQLARVFFESVVLAQLTAKVWIATEDWAISTHISSVPGIQGIGTVLGVAIPHRQVPGLKEFEEAYVQADKGVLRPCPQGSWCTSNQLCTECWAFTAQAMPTLAEFSMSSAYNAYQAVYAVAHGLHQVLGCSSGACSRGWVYPWQVRHLPDTGTHCLPS
;
A
#
# COMPACT_ATOMS: atom_id res chain seq x y z
N MET A 1 -12.91 -6.14 -1.66
CA MET A 1 -14.22 -5.43 -1.88
C MET A 1 -15.35 -5.91 -0.99
N VAL A 2 -15.32 -7.14 -0.51
CA VAL A 2 -16.36 -7.73 0.39
C VAL A 2 -16.64 -6.86 1.62
N LEU A 3 -15.62 -6.29 2.24
CA LEU A 3 -15.73 -5.44 3.44
C LEU A 3 -16.51 -4.13 3.23
N ASN A 4 -16.82 -3.73 1.99
CA ASN A 4 -17.68 -2.58 1.70
C ASN A 4 -19.16 -2.84 1.95
N ALA A 5 -19.55 -4.10 2.11
CA ALA A 5 -20.93 -4.48 2.37
C ALA A 5 -21.32 -4.15 3.83
N ARG A 6 -21.73 -2.91 4.11
CA ARG A 6 -22.10 -2.43 5.45
C ARG A 6 -23.16 -3.29 6.14
N ARG A 7 -24.00 -4.00 5.38
CA ARG A 7 -24.99 -4.95 5.95
C ARG A 7 -24.33 -6.16 6.57
N LEU A 8 -23.23 -6.66 6.00
CA LEU A 8 -22.49 -7.83 6.49
C LEU A 8 -21.45 -7.45 7.54
N TYR A 9 -20.82 -6.28 7.36
CA TYR A 9 -19.75 -5.79 8.22
C TYR A 9 -20.08 -4.41 8.79
N PRO A 10 -21.11 -4.31 9.64
CA PRO A 10 -21.58 -3.02 10.11
C PRO A 10 -20.61 -2.30 11.05
N SER A 11 -19.66 -3.01 11.67
CA SER A 11 -18.64 -2.45 12.55
C SER A 11 -17.32 -2.16 11.83
N PHE A 12 -17.26 -2.41 10.51
CA PHE A 12 -16.06 -2.14 9.74
C PHE A 12 -15.97 -0.65 9.39
N LEU A 13 -14.93 0.00 9.89
CA LEU A 13 -14.57 1.39 9.59
C LEU A 13 -13.17 1.39 8.99
N ARG A 14 -12.88 2.37 8.14
CA ARG A 14 -11.55 2.51 7.54
C ARG A 14 -11.15 3.97 7.42
N THR A 15 -9.87 4.21 7.53
CA THR A 15 -9.21 5.50 7.30
C THR A 15 -8.45 5.57 5.98
N ILE A 16 -8.50 4.49 5.20
CA ILE A 16 -7.93 4.38 3.85
C ILE A 16 -9.06 4.18 2.85
N SER A 17 -8.94 4.76 1.66
CA SER A 17 -9.90 4.56 0.57
C SER A 17 -10.00 3.08 0.17
N SER A 18 -11.15 2.67 -0.33
CA SER A 18 -11.32 1.32 -0.88
C SER A 18 -10.62 1.20 -2.22
N ASP A 19 -10.07 0.01 -2.51
CA ASP A 19 -9.51 -0.34 -3.83
C ASP A 19 -10.47 -0.08 -4.98
N LYS A 20 -11.78 -0.12 -4.71
CA LYS A 20 -12.79 0.26 -5.69
C LYS A 20 -12.60 1.71 -6.18
N HIS A 21 -12.34 2.64 -5.28
CA HIS A 21 -12.11 4.04 -5.68
C HIS A 21 -10.82 4.19 -6.48
N GLN A 22 -9.82 3.35 -6.21
CA GLN A 22 -8.62 3.31 -7.04
C GLN A 22 -8.96 2.87 -8.46
N VAL A 23 -9.73 1.80 -8.63
CA VAL A 23 -10.18 1.35 -9.96
C VAL A 23 -11.01 2.43 -10.65
N ASP A 24 -11.95 3.10 -9.94
CA ASP A 24 -12.74 4.20 -10.48
C ASP A 24 -11.85 5.33 -11.04
N ILE A 25 -10.78 5.69 -10.32
CA ILE A 25 -9.81 6.71 -10.75
C ILE A 25 -9.03 6.23 -12.00
N LEU A 26 -8.59 4.96 -12.02
CA LEU A 26 -7.88 4.41 -13.17
C LEU A 26 -8.76 4.44 -14.43
N VAL A 27 -10.03 4.07 -14.32
CA VAL A 27 -10.99 4.13 -15.44
C VAL A 27 -11.19 5.56 -15.92
N LEU A 28 -11.38 6.51 -15.01
CA LEU A 28 -11.49 7.93 -15.35
C LEU A 28 -10.25 8.46 -16.05
N LEU A 29 -9.05 8.03 -15.62
CA LEU A 29 -7.79 8.39 -16.26
C LEU A 29 -7.72 7.87 -17.69
N LEU A 30 -8.05 6.60 -17.91
CA LEU A 30 -8.08 5.98 -19.23
C LEU A 30 -9.05 6.72 -20.18
N GLN A 31 -10.25 7.04 -19.68
CA GLN A 31 -11.25 7.80 -20.44
C GLN A 31 -10.78 9.22 -20.75
N LYS A 32 -10.19 9.91 -19.78
CA LYS A 32 -9.72 11.29 -19.93
C LYS A 32 -8.68 11.44 -21.02
N PHE A 33 -7.80 10.44 -21.18
CA PHE A 33 -6.78 10.41 -22.22
C PHE A 33 -7.24 9.71 -23.51
N GLY A 34 -8.47 9.20 -23.57
CA GLY A 34 -8.99 8.50 -24.74
C GLY A 34 -8.27 7.16 -25.01
N TRP A 35 -7.74 6.52 -23.98
CA TRP A 35 -7.05 5.25 -24.13
C TRP A 35 -8.03 4.08 -24.13
N VAL A 36 -8.38 3.64 -25.33
CA VAL A 36 -9.40 2.59 -25.55
C VAL A 36 -8.80 1.21 -25.85
N TRP A 37 -7.47 1.10 -25.96
CA TRP A 37 -6.75 -0.14 -26.26
C TRP A 37 -5.59 -0.31 -25.29
N ILE A 38 -5.78 -1.15 -24.28
CA ILE A 38 -4.85 -1.25 -23.13
C ILE A 38 -4.41 -2.68 -22.86
N SER A 39 -3.31 -2.83 -22.15
CA SER A 39 -2.92 -4.07 -21.48
C SER A 39 -3.08 -3.95 -19.97
N ILE A 40 -3.32 -5.07 -19.31
CA ILE A 40 -3.40 -5.15 -17.85
C ILE A 40 -2.47 -6.24 -17.35
N VAL A 41 -1.63 -5.90 -16.37
CA VAL A 41 -0.75 -6.84 -15.68
C VAL A 41 -1.09 -6.78 -14.20
N GLY A 42 -1.47 -7.93 -13.61
CA GLY A 42 -1.73 -8.06 -12.19
C GLY A 42 -0.59 -8.70 -11.44
N GLY A 43 -0.56 -8.52 -10.11
CA GLY A 43 0.23 -9.38 -9.22
C GLY A 43 -0.65 -10.52 -8.69
N GLU A 44 -0.06 -11.69 -8.46
CA GLU A 44 -0.74 -12.80 -7.79
C GLU A 44 -1.18 -12.38 -6.37
N GLY A 45 -2.34 -12.90 -5.95
CA GLY A 45 -2.98 -12.64 -4.66
C GLY A 45 -4.19 -11.74 -4.73
N ASP A 46 -4.93 -11.66 -3.62
CA ASP A 46 -6.24 -11.00 -3.54
C ASP A 46 -6.23 -9.56 -4.04
N TYR A 47 -5.19 -8.79 -3.73
CA TYR A 47 -5.09 -7.40 -4.16
C TYR A 47 -5.02 -7.28 -5.69
N GLY A 48 -4.10 -7.99 -6.33
CA GLY A 48 -3.90 -7.92 -7.76
C GLY A 48 -5.06 -8.56 -8.54
N GLU A 49 -5.45 -9.79 -8.18
CA GLU A 49 -6.47 -10.55 -8.90
C GLU A 49 -7.86 -9.92 -8.81
N VAL A 50 -8.29 -9.54 -7.59
CA VAL A 50 -9.60 -8.89 -7.41
C VAL A 50 -9.59 -7.49 -8.03
N GLY A 51 -8.46 -6.77 -7.93
CA GLY A 51 -8.31 -5.45 -8.52
C GLY A 51 -8.42 -5.47 -10.04
N ILE A 52 -7.75 -6.41 -10.72
CA ILE A 52 -7.87 -6.50 -12.18
C ILE A 52 -9.24 -7.01 -12.63
N GLN A 53 -9.89 -7.90 -11.90
CA GLN A 53 -11.27 -8.34 -12.23
C GLN A 53 -12.25 -7.16 -12.20
N GLU A 54 -12.17 -6.32 -11.20
CA GLU A 54 -13.01 -5.12 -11.12
C GLU A 54 -12.65 -4.11 -12.21
N LEU A 55 -11.35 -3.92 -12.48
CA LEU A 55 -10.89 -3.05 -13.56
C LEU A 55 -11.40 -3.53 -14.91
N GLU A 56 -11.28 -4.82 -15.22
CA GLU A 56 -11.81 -5.44 -16.44
C GLU A 56 -13.31 -5.21 -16.58
N TYR A 57 -14.06 -5.44 -15.52
CA TYR A 57 -15.50 -5.22 -15.52
C TYR A 57 -15.84 -3.77 -15.86
N GLN A 58 -15.15 -2.82 -15.25
CA GLN A 58 -15.44 -1.40 -15.43
C GLN A 58 -14.99 -0.90 -16.81
N VAL A 59 -13.77 -1.21 -17.26
CA VAL A 59 -13.25 -0.74 -18.56
C VAL A 59 -14.05 -1.28 -19.72
N THR A 60 -14.47 -2.56 -19.65
CA THR A 60 -15.31 -3.17 -20.69
C THR A 60 -16.65 -2.44 -20.86
N ARG A 61 -17.27 -2.06 -19.75
CA ARG A 61 -18.53 -1.28 -19.78
C ARG A 61 -18.38 0.12 -20.35
N GLN A 62 -17.16 0.65 -20.34
CA GLN A 62 -16.84 1.97 -20.89
C GLN A 62 -16.30 1.90 -22.32
N GLY A 63 -16.37 0.73 -22.97
CA GLY A 63 -15.91 0.53 -24.36
C GLY A 63 -14.39 0.55 -24.49
N ILE A 64 -13.64 0.31 -23.41
CA ILE A 64 -12.19 0.15 -23.44
C ILE A 64 -11.86 -1.32 -23.62
N CYS A 65 -11.07 -1.64 -24.66
CA CYS A 65 -10.69 -3.00 -24.99
C CYS A 65 -9.37 -3.40 -24.32
N ILE A 66 -9.32 -4.62 -23.84
CA ILE A 66 -8.13 -5.22 -23.23
C ILE A 66 -7.46 -6.13 -24.25
N ALA A 67 -6.29 -5.72 -24.75
CA ALA A 67 -5.51 -6.47 -25.73
C ALA A 67 -4.70 -7.60 -25.11
N PHE A 68 -4.28 -7.42 -23.88
CA PHE A 68 -3.47 -8.40 -23.14
C PHE A 68 -3.78 -8.32 -21.65
N ARG A 69 -3.85 -9.47 -21.00
CA ARG A 69 -4.02 -9.61 -19.55
C ARG A 69 -3.17 -10.77 -19.05
N ASP A 70 -2.42 -10.52 -17.99
CA ASP A 70 -1.65 -11.58 -17.34
C ASP A 70 -1.41 -11.27 -15.85
N ILE A 71 -0.91 -12.26 -15.10
CA ILE A 71 -0.62 -12.17 -13.67
C ILE A 71 0.82 -12.58 -13.42
N VAL A 72 1.55 -11.74 -12.70
CA VAL A 72 2.91 -12.01 -12.20
C VAL A 72 2.79 -12.93 -10.99
N PRO A 73 3.26 -14.19 -11.06
CA PRO A 73 3.14 -15.12 -9.94
C PRO A 73 4.19 -14.82 -8.85
N PHE A 74 3.90 -15.23 -7.60
CA PHE A 74 4.84 -15.10 -6.48
C PHE A 74 6.16 -15.83 -6.71
N SER A 75 6.15 -16.88 -7.52
CA SER A 75 7.35 -17.64 -7.86
C SER A 75 8.21 -16.96 -8.93
N ALA A 76 7.70 -15.92 -9.60
CA ALA A 76 8.42 -15.25 -10.70
C ALA A 76 9.72 -14.61 -10.21
N ARG A 77 10.70 -14.70 -11.10
CA ARG A 77 12.00 -14.03 -10.91
C ARG A 77 12.30 -13.14 -12.12
N PRO A 78 13.05 -12.06 -11.94
CA PRO A 78 13.41 -11.18 -13.03
C PRO A 78 14.11 -11.96 -14.17
N GLY A 79 13.56 -11.85 -15.39
CA GLY A 79 14.15 -12.46 -16.59
C GLY A 79 13.97 -13.97 -16.72
N ASP A 80 13.19 -14.64 -15.86
CA ASP A 80 12.85 -16.04 -16.04
C ASP A 80 11.97 -16.28 -17.30
N GLU A 81 11.81 -17.54 -17.70
CA GLU A 81 11.06 -17.91 -18.91
C GLU A 81 9.60 -17.43 -18.87
N ARG A 82 8.96 -17.49 -17.68
CA ARG A 82 7.59 -17.01 -17.48
C ARG A 82 7.48 -15.51 -17.74
N MET A 83 8.41 -14.72 -17.17
CA MET A 83 8.45 -13.27 -17.34
C MET A 83 8.81 -12.89 -18.79
N GLN A 84 9.77 -13.57 -19.41
CA GLN A 84 10.11 -13.36 -20.80
C GLN A 84 8.93 -13.64 -21.72
N SER A 85 8.17 -14.72 -21.47
CA SER A 85 6.95 -15.05 -22.21
C SER A 85 5.90 -13.95 -22.07
N MET A 86 5.64 -13.49 -20.83
CA MET A 86 4.71 -12.41 -20.54
C MET A 86 5.10 -11.13 -21.31
N ILE A 87 6.36 -10.73 -21.26
CA ILE A 87 6.84 -9.53 -21.96
C ILE A 87 6.69 -9.68 -23.48
N ARG A 88 7.00 -10.84 -24.04
CA ARG A 88 6.79 -11.09 -25.49
C ARG A 88 5.32 -10.92 -25.87
N CYS A 89 4.40 -11.50 -25.12
CA CYS A 89 2.96 -11.35 -25.38
C CYS A 89 2.50 -9.89 -25.23
N LEU A 90 3.01 -9.18 -24.22
CA LEU A 90 2.73 -7.76 -24.04
C LEU A 90 3.20 -6.91 -25.21
N VAL A 91 4.36 -7.22 -25.77
CA VAL A 91 4.89 -6.56 -26.98
C VAL A 91 4.01 -6.86 -28.19
N GLN A 92 3.63 -8.13 -28.39
CA GLN A 92 2.77 -8.56 -29.48
C GLN A 92 1.38 -7.93 -29.45
N ALA A 93 0.85 -7.64 -28.25
CA ALA A 93 -0.43 -6.95 -28.08
C ALA A 93 -0.43 -5.52 -28.66
N GLY A 94 0.72 -4.92 -28.90
CA GLY A 94 0.87 -3.62 -29.56
C GLY A 94 0.30 -2.44 -28.78
N THR A 95 -0.02 -2.60 -27.50
CA THR A 95 -0.59 -1.53 -26.67
C THR A 95 0.48 -0.53 -26.25
N THR A 96 0.12 0.75 -26.23
CA THR A 96 0.97 1.81 -25.66
C THR A 96 0.78 1.93 -24.15
N VAL A 97 -0.43 1.66 -23.66
CA VAL A 97 -0.81 1.83 -22.27
C VAL A 97 -0.91 0.49 -21.58
N VAL A 98 -0.26 0.36 -20.43
CA VAL A 98 -0.25 -0.84 -19.61
C VAL A 98 -0.63 -0.45 -18.18
N VAL A 99 -1.72 -0.99 -17.68
CA VAL A 99 -2.10 -0.86 -16.27
C VAL A 99 -1.44 -1.97 -15.49
N VAL A 100 -0.65 -1.63 -14.47
CA VAL A 100 0.01 -2.60 -13.59
C VAL A 100 -0.65 -2.54 -12.22
N TYR A 101 -1.55 -3.49 -11.96
CA TYR A 101 -2.29 -3.59 -10.70
C TYR A 101 -1.64 -4.64 -9.80
N SER A 102 -0.66 -4.23 -9.03
CA SER A 102 0.20 -5.16 -8.29
C SER A 102 0.74 -4.53 -7.01
N GLY A 103 1.06 -5.38 -6.04
CA GLY A 103 1.90 -5.00 -4.91
C GLY A 103 3.33 -4.70 -5.36
N LYS A 104 4.02 -3.83 -4.61
CA LYS A 104 5.36 -3.32 -4.95
C LYS A 104 6.41 -4.42 -5.20
N GLN A 105 6.31 -5.55 -4.52
CA GLN A 105 7.28 -6.65 -4.66
C GLN A 105 7.19 -7.31 -6.04
N LEU A 106 5.97 -7.68 -6.47
CA LEU A 106 5.75 -8.29 -7.78
C LEU A 106 5.90 -7.27 -8.92
N ALA A 107 5.48 -6.02 -8.69
CA ALA A 107 5.75 -4.92 -9.62
C ALA A 107 7.24 -4.75 -9.87
N ARG A 108 8.09 -4.87 -8.84
CA ARG A 108 9.55 -4.82 -9.00
C ARG A 108 10.05 -5.94 -9.92
N VAL A 109 9.66 -7.20 -9.68
CA VAL A 109 10.04 -8.35 -10.50
C VAL A 109 9.63 -8.12 -11.97
N PHE A 110 8.42 -7.60 -12.18
CA PHE A 110 7.92 -7.25 -13.50
C PHE A 110 8.78 -6.17 -14.17
N PHE A 111 9.04 -5.05 -13.50
CA PHE A 111 9.81 -3.95 -14.09
C PHE A 111 11.30 -4.28 -14.29
N GLU A 112 11.90 -5.07 -13.42
CA GLU A 112 13.25 -5.61 -13.67
C GLU A 112 13.26 -6.43 -14.97
N SER A 113 12.21 -7.23 -15.22
CA SER A 113 12.07 -7.99 -16.46
C SER A 113 11.81 -7.09 -17.68
N VAL A 114 11.04 -6.02 -17.51
CA VAL A 114 10.80 -4.99 -18.55
C VAL A 114 12.11 -4.31 -18.95
N VAL A 115 12.94 -3.94 -17.98
CA VAL A 115 14.25 -3.34 -18.20
C VAL A 115 15.19 -4.31 -18.91
N LEU A 116 15.26 -5.57 -18.47
CA LEU A 116 16.07 -6.61 -19.10
C LEU A 116 15.67 -6.85 -20.57
N ALA A 117 14.37 -6.78 -20.87
CA ALA A 117 13.85 -6.91 -22.22
C ALA A 117 13.95 -5.62 -23.05
N GLN A 118 14.51 -4.54 -22.48
CA GLN A 118 14.63 -3.22 -23.12
C GLN A 118 13.30 -2.69 -23.69
N LEU A 119 12.18 -3.01 -23.03
CA LEU A 119 10.88 -2.52 -23.45
C LEU A 119 10.73 -1.05 -23.05
N THR A 120 10.65 -0.19 -24.06
CA THR A 120 10.61 1.27 -23.92
C THR A 120 9.32 1.86 -24.49
N ALA A 121 9.16 3.16 -24.37
CA ALA A 121 8.08 3.95 -25.00
C ALA A 121 6.65 3.49 -24.64
N LYS A 122 6.45 2.97 -23.42
CA LYS A 122 5.14 2.66 -22.86
C LYS A 122 4.67 3.74 -21.91
N VAL A 123 3.36 3.79 -21.69
CA VAL A 123 2.72 4.52 -20.60
C VAL A 123 2.25 3.48 -19.58
N TRP A 124 2.84 3.54 -18.40
CA TRP A 124 2.56 2.62 -17.29
C TRP A 124 1.62 3.30 -16.31
N ILE A 125 0.49 2.68 -16.05
CA ILE A 125 -0.46 3.18 -15.05
C ILE A 125 -0.23 2.43 -13.75
N ALA A 126 0.18 3.17 -12.73
CA ALA A 126 0.59 2.67 -11.43
C ALA A 126 -0.55 2.69 -10.41
N THR A 127 -0.66 1.61 -9.64
CA THR A 127 -1.48 1.59 -8.42
C THR A 127 -0.73 2.18 -7.23
N GLU A 128 -1.46 2.48 -6.15
CA GLU A 128 -0.95 3.20 -4.98
C GLU A 128 0.27 2.55 -4.32
N ASP A 129 0.33 1.21 -4.31
CA ASP A 129 1.37 0.48 -3.57
C ASP A 129 2.75 0.63 -4.20
N TRP A 130 2.81 0.87 -5.52
CA TRP A 130 4.10 1.01 -6.18
C TRP A 130 4.35 2.36 -6.86
N ALA A 131 3.32 3.19 -7.04
CA ALA A 131 3.41 4.46 -7.78
C ALA A 131 4.55 5.38 -7.28
N ILE A 132 4.81 5.38 -5.99
CA ILE A 132 5.83 6.21 -5.33
C ILE A 132 6.90 5.38 -4.62
N SER A 133 6.94 4.07 -4.90
CA SER A 133 7.85 3.15 -4.23
C SER A 133 9.30 3.34 -4.69
N THR A 134 10.19 3.59 -3.75
CA THR A 134 11.63 3.62 -3.99
C THR A 134 12.16 2.27 -4.44
N HIS A 135 11.50 1.16 -4.08
CA HIS A 135 11.82 -0.17 -4.58
C HIS A 135 11.74 -0.27 -6.09
N ILE A 136 10.84 0.47 -6.72
CA ILE A 136 10.71 0.50 -8.19
C ILE A 136 11.66 1.53 -8.79
N SER A 137 11.68 2.74 -8.24
CA SER A 137 12.51 3.83 -8.78
C SER A 137 14.01 3.57 -8.66
N SER A 138 14.43 2.66 -7.77
CA SER A 138 15.83 2.23 -7.61
C SER A 138 16.25 1.12 -8.57
N VAL A 139 15.35 0.56 -9.38
CA VAL A 139 15.72 -0.48 -10.38
C VAL A 139 16.65 0.14 -11.42
N PRO A 140 17.86 -0.41 -11.61
CA PRO A 140 18.80 0.11 -12.60
C PRO A 140 18.18 0.09 -14.01
N GLY A 141 18.20 1.22 -14.71
CA GLY A 141 17.64 1.35 -16.07
C GLY A 141 16.14 1.63 -16.13
N ILE A 142 15.45 1.77 -15.01
CA ILE A 142 14.01 2.03 -14.94
C ILE A 142 13.59 3.30 -15.68
N GLN A 143 14.45 4.29 -15.78
CA GLN A 143 14.17 5.54 -16.48
C GLN A 143 13.93 5.38 -17.98
N GLY A 144 14.39 4.25 -18.56
CA GLY A 144 14.22 3.93 -19.97
C GLY A 144 12.86 3.33 -20.34
N ILE A 145 12.03 2.91 -19.39
CA ILE A 145 10.78 2.18 -19.69
C ILE A 145 9.67 3.04 -20.29
N GLY A 146 9.74 4.35 -20.13
CA GLY A 146 8.73 5.30 -20.60
C GLY A 146 8.11 6.13 -19.48
N THR A 147 6.85 6.54 -19.65
CA THR A 147 6.14 7.40 -18.72
C THR A 147 5.36 6.57 -17.68
N VAL A 148 5.48 6.92 -16.42
CA VAL A 148 4.67 6.33 -15.34
C VAL A 148 3.68 7.38 -14.83
N LEU A 149 2.40 7.04 -14.86
CA LEU A 149 1.33 7.80 -14.23
C LEU A 149 0.73 6.97 -13.11
N GLY A 150 0.66 7.51 -11.91
CA GLY A 150 0.24 6.74 -10.74
C GLY A 150 -0.83 7.41 -9.91
N VAL A 151 -1.67 6.58 -9.31
CA VAL A 151 -2.53 6.97 -8.21
C VAL A 151 -1.75 6.80 -6.93
N ALA A 152 -1.71 7.81 -6.09
CA ALA A 152 -1.04 7.74 -4.81
C ALA A 152 -1.94 8.29 -3.70
N ILE A 153 -1.82 7.72 -2.52
CA ILE A 153 -2.45 8.26 -1.32
C ILE A 153 -1.61 9.46 -0.86
N PRO A 154 -2.25 10.61 -0.57
CA PRO A 154 -1.52 11.78 -0.08
C PRO A 154 -0.76 11.45 1.21
N HIS A 155 0.52 11.79 1.23
CA HIS A 155 1.34 11.67 2.42
C HIS A 155 1.08 12.83 3.37
N ARG A 156 0.92 12.51 4.65
CA ARG A 156 0.96 13.49 5.72
C ARG A 156 1.92 13.01 6.80
N GLN A 157 2.69 13.92 7.34
CA GLN A 157 3.57 13.62 8.47
C GLN A 157 2.72 13.42 9.73
N VAL A 158 3.05 12.41 10.51
CA VAL A 158 2.48 12.20 11.84
C VAL A 158 3.26 13.09 12.81
N PRO A 159 2.57 14.02 13.51
CA PRO A 159 3.26 14.89 14.47
C PRO A 159 4.01 14.08 15.53
N GLY A 160 5.28 14.39 15.76
CA GLY A 160 6.12 13.74 16.76
C GLY A 160 6.61 12.32 16.40
N LEU A 161 6.24 11.77 15.24
CA LEU A 161 6.67 10.40 14.86
C LEU A 161 8.19 10.34 14.65
N LYS A 162 8.76 11.33 13.98
CA LYS A 162 10.19 11.36 13.71
C LYS A 162 11.01 11.44 15.00
N GLU A 163 10.61 12.29 15.91
CA GLU A 163 11.25 12.46 17.21
C GLU A 163 11.11 11.18 18.06
N PHE A 164 9.96 10.51 17.98
CA PHE A 164 9.73 9.22 18.61
C PHE A 164 10.64 8.13 18.02
N GLU A 165 10.74 8.02 16.70
CA GLU A 165 11.62 7.06 16.03
C GLU A 165 13.09 7.29 16.38
N GLU A 166 13.54 8.55 16.36
CA GLU A 166 14.90 8.92 16.75
C GLU A 166 15.20 8.58 18.21
N ALA A 167 14.27 8.88 19.13
CA ALA A 167 14.41 8.56 20.54
C ALA A 167 14.40 7.05 20.79
N TYR A 168 13.54 6.30 20.08
CA TYR A 168 13.46 4.85 20.17
C TYR A 168 14.76 4.18 19.74
N VAL A 169 15.31 4.60 18.60
CA VAL A 169 16.59 4.07 18.08
C VAL A 169 17.77 4.45 18.98
N GLN A 170 17.76 5.66 19.59
CA GLN A 170 18.80 6.06 20.54
C GLN A 170 18.71 5.28 21.85
N ALA A 171 17.48 5.03 22.34
CA ALA A 171 17.27 4.23 23.53
C ALA A 171 17.73 2.77 23.34
N ASP A 172 17.53 2.22 22.17
CA ASP A 172 17.92 0.85 21.83
C ASP A 172 19.46 0.69 21.70
N LYS A 173 20.16 1.74 21.28
CA LYS A 173 21.64 1.77 21.29
C LYS A 173 22.24 1.71 22.71
N GLY A 174 21.49 2.10 23.74
CA GLY A 174 21.92 2.07 25.14
C GLY A 174 21.53 0.79 25.90
N VAL A 175 20.67 -0.06 25.34
CA VAL A 175 20.15 -1.26 25.99
C VAL A 175 20.55 -2.52 25.22
N LEU A 176 21.85 -2.70 25.02
CA LEU A 176 22.42 -4.04 24.86
C LEU A 176 22.36 -4.74 26.24
N ARG A 177 21.16 -5.09 26.70
CA ARG A 177 21.04 -5.96 27.85
C ARG A 177 21.41 -7.38 27.41
N PRO A 178 22.39 -8.02 28.07
CA PRO A 178 22.56 -9.46 27.92
C PRO A 178 21.23 -10.13 28.27
N CYS A 179 20.84 -11.15 27.51
CA CYS A 179 19.66 -11.94 27.84
C CYS A 179 19.73 -12.35 29.32
N PRO A 180 18.63 -12.19 30.09
CA PRO A 180 18.60 -12.66 31.47
C PRO A 180 18.96 -14.15 31.50
N GLN A 181 19.86 -14.53 32.39
CA GLN A 181 20.19 -15.94 32.62
C GLN A 181 18.92 -16.70 32.96
N GLY A 182 18.54 -17.65 32.10
CA GLY A 182 17.35 -18.48 32.25
C GLY A 182 16.30 -18.34 31.13
N SER A 183 16.49 -17.46 30.18
CA SER A 183 15.69 -17.41 28.96
C SER A 183 16.27 -18.38 27.89
N TRP A 184 15.44 -18.95 27.06
CA TRP A 184 15.75 -19.95 26.01
C TRP A 184 16.78 -19.50 24.95
N CYS A 185 17.50 -18.43 25.20
CA CYS A 185 18.67 -18.01 24.43
C CYS A 185 19.87 -18.89 24.82
N THR A 186 20.03 -20.03 24.19
CA THR A 186 21.24 -20.84 24.31
C THR A 186 22.38 -20.11 23.62
N SER A 187 23.39 -19.78 24.42
CA SER A 187 24.67 -19.20 24.03
C SER A 187 24.67 -17.71 23.65
N ASN A 188 25.67 -17.02 24.12
CA ASN A 188 26.15 -15.64 23.92
C ASN A 188 25.97 -15.01 22.50
N GLN A 189 25.00 -15.43 21.73
CA GLN A 189 24.62 -14.82 20.47
C GLN A 189 23.53 -13.79 20.73
N LEU A 190 23.89 -12.54 20.55
CA LEU A 190 22.95 -11.45 20.34
C LEU A 190 21.89 -11.91 19.34
N CYS A 191 20.63 -11.69 19.67
CA CYS A 191 19.52 -11.97 18.76
C CYS A 191 19.78 -11.27 17.42
N THR A 192 20.17 -12.04 16.41
CA THR A 192 20.53 -11.54 15.08
C THR A 192 19.36 -10.78 14.43
N GLU A 193 18.13 -11.10 14.83
CA GLU A 193 16.92 -10.40 14.38
C GLU A 193 16.81 -8.97 14.97
N CYS A 194 17.23 -8.77 16.22
CA CYS A 194 17.29 -7.44 16.83
C CYS A 194 18.42 -6.58 16.24
N TRP A 195 19.51 -7.17 15.80
CA TRP A 195 20.64 -6.47 15.19
C TRP A 195 20.33 -5.97 13.79
N ALA A 196 19.55 -6.72 13.02
CA ALA A 196 19.10 -6.31 11.69
C ALA A 196 18.15 -5.08 11.76
N PHE A 197 17.51 -4.86 12.90
CA PHE A 197 16.60 -3.73 13.10
C PHE A 197 17.30 -2.39 13.39
N THR A 198 18.52 -2.40 13.92
CA THR A 198 19.09 -1.19 14.56
C THR A 198 19.95 -0.31 13.68
N ALA A 199 20.67 -0.80 12.69
CA ALA A 199 21.66 0.02 11.97
C ALA A 199 21.36 0.22 10.47
N GLN A 200 20.76 -0.77 9.83
CA GLN A 200 20.47 -0.76 8.40
C GLN A 200 18.97 -0.58 8.08
N ALA A 201 18.10 -0.75 9.06
CA ALA A 201 16.65 -0.67 8.87
C ALA A 201 16.09 0.76 8.95
N MET A 202 16.86 1.77 9.38
CA MET A 202 16.38 3.15 9.44
C MET A 202 15.94 3.73 8.09
N PRO A 203 16.66 3.53 6.97
CA PRO A 203 16.14 3.94 5.67
C PRO A 203 14.86 3.23 5.28
N THR A 204 14.73 1.94 5.65
CA THR A 204 13.55 1.12 5.38
C THR A 204 12.36 1.49 6.26
N LEU A 205 12.57 1.87 7.50
CA LEU A 205 11.50 2.39 8.38
C LEU A 205 10.95 3.71 7.85
N ALA A 206 11.80 4.61 7.38
CA ALA A 206 11.37 5.86 6.74
C ALA A 206 10.55 5.61 5.47
N GLU A 207 10.87 4.57 4.70
CA GLU A 207 10.11 4.17 3.51
C GLU A 207 8.77 3.49 3.85
N PHE A 208 8.71 2.67 4.89
CA PHE A 208 7.47 2.03 5.33
C PHE A 208 6.53 2.97 6.06
N SER A 209 7.06 3.97 6.74
CA SER A 209 6.26 4.79 7.66
C SER A 209 5.39 5.82 6.97
N MET A 210 5.77 6.30 5.78
CA MET A 210 5.13 7.52 5.25
C MET A 210 3.72 7.32 4.68
N SER A 211 3.41 6.21 4.00
CA SER A 211 2.12 6.10 3.31
C SER A 211 0.98 5.59 4.20
N SER A 212 1.26 4.70 5.15
CA SER A 212 0.24 4.10 6.00
C SER A 212 0.25 4.59 7.45
N ALA A 213 1.37 5.15 7.93
CA ALA A 213 1.50 5.61 9.31
C ALA A 213 0.46 6.67 9.68
N TYR A 214 0.21 7.66 8.80
CA TYR A 214 -0.78 8.69 9.04
C TYR A 214 -2.21 8.13 9.11
N ASN A 215 -2.53 7.16 8.27
CA ASN A 215 -3.84 6.51 8.29
C ASN A 215 -4.04 5.65 9.55
N ALA A 216 -2.99 4.97 10.01
CA ALA A 216 -3.00 4.25 11.29
C ALA A 216 -3.18 5.21 12.47
N TYR A 217 -2.44 6.33 12.49
CA TYR A 217 -2.61 7.40 13.44
C TYR A 217 -4.06 7.92 13.47
N GLN A 218 -4.63 8.22 12.32
CA GLN A 218 -6.03 8.64 12.21
C GLN A 218 -7.00 7.57 12.73
N ALA A 219 -6.75 6.28 12.48
CA ALA A 219 -7.59 5.20 12.97
C ALA A 219 -7.61 5.15 14.51
N VAL A 220 -6.44 5.27 15.13
CA VAL A 220 -6.33 5.31 16.61
C VAL A 220 -7.05 6.53 17.18
N TYR A 221 -6.84 7.70 16.58
CA TYR A 221 -7.51 8.92 17.02
C TYR A 221 -9.02 8.88 16.82
N ALA A 222 -9.51 8.29 15.72
CA ALA A 222 -10.94 8.12 15.50
C ALA A 222 -11.58 7.29 16.63
N VAL A 223 -10.93 6.19 17.04
CA VAL A 223 -11.39 5.40 18.20
C VAL A 223 -11.30 6.19 19.49
N ALA A 224 -10.20 6.90 19.72
CA ALA A 224 -10.00 7.72 20.93
C ALA A 224 -11.06 8.81 21.05
N HIS A 225 -11.35 9.54 19.97
CA HIS A 225 -12.42 10.54 19.92
C HIS A 225 -13.79 9.92 20.16
N GLY A 226 -14.07 8.77 19.55
CA GLY A 226 -15.30 8.04 19.77
C GLY A 226 -15.48 7.66 21.26
N LEU A 227 -14.45 7.12 21.86
CA LEU A 227 -14.46 6.80 23.28
C LEU A 227 -14.62 8.04 24.15
N HIS A 228 -13.90 9.12 23.86
CA HIS A 228 -14.01 10.39 24.58
C HIS A 228 -15.45 10.92 24.60
N GLN A 229 -16.13 10.87 23.44
CA GLN A 229 -17.55 11.31 23.36
C GLN A 229 -18.49 10.38 24.14
N VAL A 230 -18.35 9.06 23.97
CA VAL A 230 -19.23 8.09 24.62
C VAL A 230 -19.06 8.09 26.14
N LEU A 231 -17.83 8.27 26.61
CA LEU A 231 -17.50 8.37 28.03
C LEU A 231 -17.89 9.72 28.63
N GLY A 232 -18.22 10.72 27.81
CA GLY A 232 -18.54 12.07 28.26
C GLY A 232 -17.36 12.72 28.98
N CYS A 233 -16.16 12.59 28.41
CA CYS A 233 -14.95 13.15 28.99
C CYS A 233 -14.87 14.66 28.79
N SER A 234 -14.47 15.38 29.83
CA SER A 234 -14.19 16.83 29.82
C SER A 234 -13.16 17.16 30.88
N SER A 235 -12.25 18.09 30.58
CA SER A 235 -11.26 18.60 31.53
C SER A 235 -10.45 17.51 32.26
N GLY A 236 -10.13 16.41 31.57
CA GLY A 236 -9.32 15.31 32.15
C GLY A 236 -10.10 14.27 32.96
N ALA A 237 -11.40 14.40 33.08
CA ALA A 237 -12.29 13.43 33.76
C ALA A 237 -13.38 12.93 32.81
N CYS A 238 -13.86 11.71 33.03
CA CYS A 238 -14.93 11.09 32.25
C CYS A 238 -16.14 10.80 33.16
N SER A 239 -17.35 11.06 32.65
CA SER A 239 -18.59 10.90 33.40
C SER A 239 -19.11 9.47 33.45
N ARG A 240 -18.66 8.58 32.57
CA ARG A 240 -19.07 7.17 32.49
C ARG A 240 -17.86 6.26 32.68
N GLY A 241 -18.04 5.17 33.48
CA GLY A 241 -16.97 4.20 33.72
C GLY A 241 -16.93 3.02 32.73
N TRP A 242 -18.06 2.73 32.03
CA TRP A 242 -18.18 1.57 31.15
C TRP A 242 -18.73 1.96 29.80
N VAL A 243 -18.13 1.38 28.73
CA VAL A 243 -18.56 1.55 27.35
C VAL A 243 -18.62 0.19 26.68
N TYR A 244 -19.72 -0.07 26.01
CA TYR A 244 -19.84 -1.25 25.17
C TYR A 244 -19.37 -0.94 23.73
N PRO A 245 -18.76 -1.89 23.01
CA PRO A 245 -18.22 -1.66 21.67
C PRO A 245 -19.22 -1.06 20.67
N TRP A 246 -20.50 -1.43 20.76
CA TRP A 246 -21.54 -0.90 19.87
C TRP A 246 -21.89 0.58 20.12
N GLN A 247 -21.60 1.13 21.29
CA GLN A 247 -21.87 2.53 21.58
C GLN A 247 -20.92 3.47 20.82
N VAL A 248 -19.67 3.07 20.63
CA VAL A 248 -18.68 3.82 19.84
C VAL A 248 -19.09 3.91 18.38
N ARG A 249 -19.83 2.91 17.90
CA ARG A 249 -20.27 2.79 16.51
C ARG A 249 -21.42 3.73 16.13
N HIS A 250 -22.24 4.13 17.07
CA HIS A 250 -23.44 4.95 16.85
C HIS A 250 -23.20 6.45 17.04
N LEU A 251 -21.95 6.88 17.08
CA LEU A 251 -21.65 8.31 17.07
C LEU A 251 -22.11 8.88 15.75
N PRO A 252 -22.89 10.00 15.75
CA PRO A 252 -23.25 10.68 14.53
C PRO A 252 -21.96 11.04 13.79
N ASP A 253 -21.98 10.89 12.46
CA ASP A 253 -20.95 11.43 11.57
C ASP A 253 -20.89 12.95 11.80
N THR A 254 -20.21 13.37 12.84
CA THR A 254 -19.81 14.75 13.00
C THR A 254 -18.74 14.95 11.94
N GLY A 255 -19.21 15.42 10.78
CA GLY A 255 -18.42 15.64 9.58
C GLY A 255 -17.06 16.20 9.95
N THR A 256 -16.05 15.55 9.43
CA THR A 256 -14.68 16.04 9.20
C THR A 256 -14.38 17.41 9.79
N HIS A 257 -14.33 17.54 11.09
CA HIS A 257 -13.83 18.75 11.71
C HIS A 257 -12.81 18.43 12.78
N CYS A 258 -11.66 19.03 12.56
CA CYS A 258 -10.63 19.30 13.53
C CYS A 258 -9.59 18.19 13.72
N LEU A 259 -8.66 18.16 12.77
CA LEU A 259 -7.27 18.13 13.22
C LEU A 259 -6.79 19.59 13.22
N PRO A 260 -6.17 20.09 14.29
CA PRO A 260 -5.58 21.40 14.28
C PRO A 260 -4.51 21.46 13.19
N SER A 261 -4.55 22.56 12.46
CA SER A 261 -3.59 22.95 11.42
C SER A 261 -2.17 23.01 11.93
#